data_6c06d69c98c2ce533d3d73a9c32a627f
#
_entry.id   6c06d69c98c2ce533d3d73a9c32a627f
#
_cell.length_a   1.000
_cell.length_b   1.000
_cell.length_c   1.000
_cell.angle_alpha   90.00
_cell.angle_beta   90.00
_cell.angle_gamma   90.00
#
_symmetry.space_group_name_H-M   'P 1'
#
loop_
_entity.id
_entity.type
_entity.pdbx_description
1 polymer ?
#
loop_
_entity_poly.entity_id
_entity_poly.type
_entity_poly.pdbx_seq_one_letter_code
_entity_poly.pdbx_strand_id
1 'polypeptide(L)'
;EDNDLLFLADRARRMKEKKSGRQVFYNVNKHINLTNICTSGCPLCAFQKKEGEQGGFVLEEADIAKILEEAKATRNLGEIHIVSALHPDKPFEYYLNVVKQVRKALPQVDIKAFTPVEIVHFSQMTDKSIKEVLEILQQAGLSSLPGGGAEILSDRVREIICPKKATTAQWIETIKTAHKLGIRTNCTMMY
;
A
#
# COMPACT_ATOMS: atom_id res chain seq x y z
N GLU A 1 32.86 -2.23 15.43
CA GLU A 1 31.84 -1.75 14.45
C GLU A 1 31.79 -2.66 13.21
N ASP A 2 32.93 -2.94 12.52
CA ASP A 2 32.92 -3.87 11.35
C ASP A 2 32.63 -5.33 11.73
N ASN A 3 33.02 -5.75 12.93
CA ASN A 3 32.71 -7.08 13.46
C ASN A 3 31.20 -7.28 13.71
N ASP A 4 30.47 -6.23 14.05
CA ASP A 4 29.03 -6.28 14.28
C ASP A 4 28.26 -6.51 12.97
N LEU A 5 28.70 -5.90 11.87
CA LEU A 5 28.09 -6.09 10.55
C LEU A 5 28.23 -7.53 10.07
N LEU A 6 29.44 -8.12 10.18
CA LEU A 6 29.69 -9.50 9.81
C LEU A 6 28.91 -10.49 10.67
N PHE A 7 28.79 -10.23 11.96
CA PHE A 7 27.99 -11.02 12.89
C PHE A 7 26.50 -10.96 12.53
N LEU A 8 25.97 -9.78 12.28
CA LEU A 8 24.59 -9.59 11.85
C LEU A 8 24.31 -10.26 10.50
N ALA A 9 25.23 -10.13 9.54
CA ALA A 9 25.12 -10.77 8.24
C ALA A 9 25.08 -12.30 8.34
N ASP A 10 25.93 -12.92 9.19
CA ASP A 10 25.90 -14.38 9.42
C ASP A 10 24.58 -14.82 10.07
N ARG A 11 24.07 -14.07 11.05
CA ARG A 11 22.78 -14.34 11.68
C ARG A 11 21.63 -14.24 10.69
N ALA A 12 21.61 -13.21 9.85
CA ALA A 12 20.61 -13.03 8.80
C ALA A 12 20.68 -14.18 7.77
N ARG A 13 21.89 -14.57 7.34
CA ARG A 13 22.11 -15.70 6.45
C ARG A 13 21.56 -17.01 7.03
N ARG A 14 21.92 -17.34 8.28
CA ARG A 14 21.41 -18.54 8.97
C ARG A 14 19.90 -18.56 9.08
N MET A 15 19.28 -17.41 9.42
CA MET A 15 17.84 -17.31 9.49
C MET A 15 17.18 -17.49 8.11
N LYS A 16 17.75 -16.88 7.07
CA LYS A 16 17.31 -17.05 5.68
C LYS A 16 17.41 -18.51 5.26
N GLU A 17 18.54 -19.17 5.52
CA GLU A 17 18.73 -20.58 5.17
C GLU A 17 17.75 -21.51 5.91
N LYS A 18 17.45 -21.22 7.17
CA LYS A 18 16.44 -21.95 7.95
C LYS A 18 15.04 -21.82 7.36
N LYS A 19 14.67 -20.63 6.84
CA LYS A 19 13.32 -20.34 6.33
C LYS A 19 13.14 -20.76 4.87
N SER A 20 14.13 -20.59 4.04
CA SER A 20 14.02 -20.66 2.58
C SER A 20 15.13 -21.46 1.91
N GLY A 21 15.99 -22.14 2.68
CA GLY A 21 17.15 -22.81 2.14
C GLY A 21 18.06 -21.86 1.36
N ARG A 22 18.53 -22.32 0.19
CA ARG A 22 19.35 -21.50 -0.72
C ARG A 22 18.53 -20.71 -1.73
N GLN A 23 17.20 -20.83 -1.73
CA GLN A 23 16.32 -20.14 -2.67
C GLN A 23 16.32 -18.62 -2.42
N VAL A 24 16.27 -17.86 -3.49
CA VAL A 24 16.08 -16.42 -3.51
C VAL A 24 14.77 -16.15 -4.24
N PHE A 25 13.87 -15.42 -3.60
CA PHE A 25 12.59 -15.05 -4.17
C PHE A 25 12.66 -13.61 -4.68
N TYR A 26 12.05 -13.37 -5.83
CA TYR A 26 11.84 -12.04 -6.38
C TYR A 26 10.42 -11.93 -6.92
N ASN A 27 9.93 -10.71 -7.02
CA ASN A 27 8.61 -10.43 -7.56
C ASN A 27 8.74 -9.45 -8.74
N VAL A 28 8.06 -9.79 -9.84
CA VAL A 28 7.89 -8.86 -10.96
C VAL A 28 6.58 -8.14 -10.74
N ASN A 29 6.63 -6.86 -10.43
CA ASN A 29 5.44 -6.05 -10.21
C ASN A 29 5.36 -4.83 -11.14
N LYS A 30 4.16 -4.33 -11.34
CA LYS A 30 3.89 -3.02 -11.92
C LYS A 30 3.27 -2.14 -10.85
N HIS A 31 3.85 -0.98 -10.63
CA HIS A 31 3.36 -0.02 -9.66
C HIS A 31 2.40 0.98 -10.31
N ILE A 32 1.29 1.25 -9.64
CA ILE A 32 0.30 2.26 -10.04
C ILE A 32 0.11 3.24 -8.88
N ASN A 33 0.54 4.48 -9.10
CA ASN A 33 0.29 5.59 -8.20
C ASN A 33 -0.93 6.36 -8.73
N LEU A 34 -2.07 6.27 -8.05
CA LEU A 34 -3.33 6.83 -8.56
C LEU A 34 -3.33 8.36 -8.55
N THR A 35 -2.74 8.95 -7.52
CA THR A 35 -2.59 10.40 -7.38
C THR A 35 -1.48 10.72 -6.38
N ASN A 36 -0.90 11.91 -6.49
CA ASN A 36 -0.02 12.49 -5.46
C ASN A 36 -0.66 13.68 -4.73
N ILE A 37 -1.89 14.04 -5.07
CA ILE A 37 -2.63 15.09 -4.34
C ILE A 37 -3.09 14.53 -3.00
N CYS A 38 -2.63 15.14 -1.89
CA CYS A 38 -2.76 14.58 -0.55
C CYS A 38 -3.14 15.61 0.51
N THR A 39 -4.16 15.28 1.32
CA THR A 39 -4.58 16.10 2.45
C THR A 39 -3.70 15.94 3.69
N SER A 40 -2.86 14.90 3.75
CA SER A 40 -2.06 14.59 4.95
C SER A 40 -0.95 15.59 5.25
N GLY A 41 -0.32 16.17 4.22
CA GLY A 41 0.69 17.21 4.41
C GLY A 41 1.92 16.78 5.21
N CYS A 42 2.34 15.51 5.14
CA CYS A 42 3.44 14.99 5.93
C CYS A 42 4.79 15.62 5.54
N PRO A 43 5.54 16.25 6.47
CA PRO A 43 6.83 16.87 6.16
C PRO A 43 7.87 15.92 5.51
N LEU A 44 7.81 14.64 5.84
CA LEU A 44 8.73 13.61 5.32
C LEU A 44 8.39 13.12 3.90
N CYS A 45 7.21 13.48 3.36
CA CYS A 45 6.75 12.92 2.09
C CYS A 45 7.10 13.84 0.91
N ALA A 46 8.12 13.45 0.15
CA ALA A 46 8.49 14.17 -1.07
C ALA A 46 7.52 13.95 -2.25
N PHE A 47 6.66 12.93 -2.16
CA PHE A 47 5.73 12.56 -3.23
C PHE A 47 4.47 13.44 -3.25
N GLN A 48 4.00 13.89 -2.09
CA GLN A 48 2.76 14.63 -1.96
C GLN A 48 2.77 15.99 -2.65
N LYS A 49 1.62 16.35 -3.19
CA LYS A 49 1.31 17.68 -3.73
C LYS A 49 0.00 18.19 -3.14
N LYS A 50 -0.14 19.51 -3.09
CA LYS A 50 -1.44 20.14 -2.81
C LYS A 50 -2.23 20.23 -4.11
N GLU A 51 -3.54 20.34 -4.01
CA GLU A 51 -4.39 20.63 -5.15
C GLU A 51 -3.96 21.91 -5.85
N GLY A 52 -3.88 21.88 -7.19
CA GLY A 52 -3.38 22.99 -8.01
C GLY A 52 -1.87 23.20 -7.98
N GLU A 53 -1.10 22.45 -7.20
CA GLU A 53 0.36 22.56 -7.17
C GLU A 53 0.98 21.92 -8.43
N GLN A 54 2.02 22.57 -8.96
CA GLN A 54 2.74 22.06 -10.13
C GLN A 54 3.27 20.65 -9.90
N GLY A 55 2.98 19.73 -10.84
CA GLY A 55 3.33 18.32 -10.74
C GLY A 55 2.32 17.49 -9.94
N GLY A 56 1.21 18.10 -9.49
CA GLY A 56 0.05 17.35 -9.00
C GLY A 56 -0.62 16.59 -10.15
N PHE A 57 -1.05 15.34 -9.89
CA PHE A 57 -1.75 14.51 -10.87
C PHE A 57 -2.81 13.63 -10.24
N VAL A 58 -3.77 13.22 -11.05
CA VAL A 58 -4.74 12.16 -10.79
C VAL A 58 -4.79 11.31 -12.05
N LEU A 59 -4.70 9.99 -11.92
CA LEU A 59 -4.89 9.08 -13.05
C LEU A 59 -6.39 8.95 -13.33
N GLU A 60 -6.77 9.20 -14.55
CA GLU A 60 -8.14 8.94 -15.02
C GLU A 60 -8.27 7.53 -15.61
N GLU A 61 -9.49 7.12 -15.95
CA GLU A 61 -9.77 5.75 -16.41
C GLU A 61 -8.93 5.36 -17.65
N ALA A 62 -8.72 6.30 -18.57
CA ALA A 62 -7.90 6.08 -19.75
C ALA A 62 -6.42 5.83 -19.43
N ASP A 63 -5.88 6.53 -18.44
CA ASP A 63 -4.49 6.33 -17.98
C ASP A 63 -4.33 4.94 -17.36
N ILE A 64 -5.29 4.55 -16.53
CA ILE A 64 -5.29 3.22 -15.89
C ILE A 64 -5.39 2.13 -16.96
N ALA A 65 -6.28 2.27 -17.94
CA ALA A 65 -6.41 1.33 -19.04
C ALA A 65 -5.10 1.17 -19.82
N LYS A 66 -4.41 2.27 -20.13
CA LYS A 66 -3.10 2.24 -20.79
C LYS A 66 -2.06 1.50 -19.97
N ILE A 67 -1.96 1.78 -18.65
CA ILE A 67 -1.03 1.10 -17.76
C ILE A 67 -1.32 -0.41 -17.71
N LEU A 68 -2.59 -0.81 -17.71
CA LEU A 68 -2.97 -2.22 -17.70
C LEU A 68 -2.64 -2.92 -19.01
N GLU A 69 -2.77 -2.27 -20.16
CA GLU A 69 -2.32 -2.83 -21.45
C GLU A 69 -0.80 -3.05 -21.46
N GLU A 70 -0.02 -2.09 -20.96
CA GLU A 70 1.42 -2.26 -20.79
C GLU A 70 1.76 -3.42 -19.82
N ALA A 71 0.99 -3.55 -18.74
CA ALA A 71 1.17 -4.60 -17.74
C ALA A 71 0.93 -5.99 -18.32
N LYS A 72 -0.06 -6.16 -19.22
CA LYS A 72 -0.32 -7.43 -19.92
C LYS A 72 0.87 -7.92 -20.73
N ALA A 73 1.67 -7.00 -21.27
CA ALA A 73 2.88 -7.33 -22.04
C ALA A 73 4.08 -7.70 -21.13
N THR A 74 3.99 -7.49 -19.82
CA THR A 74 5.07 -7.77 -18.88
C THR A 74 5.18 -9.26 -18.60
N ARG A 75 6.32 -9.86 -18.99
CA ARG A 75 6.57 -11.28 -18.77
C ARG A 75 6.67 -11.58 -17.27
N ASN A 76 6.00 -12.66 -16.83
CA ASN A 76 6.00 -13.15 -15.45
C ASN A 76 5.52 -12.09 -14.42
N LEU A 77 4.63 -11.20 -14.82
CA LEU A 77 4.03 -10.26 -13.88
C LEU A 77 3.28 -11.02 -12.78
N GLY A 78 3.73 -10.87 -11.54
CA GLY A 78 3.15 -11.52 -10.37
C GLY A 78 2.24 -10.62 -9.54
N GLU A 79 2.45 -9.31 -9.61
CA GLU A 79 1.75 -8.38 -8.73
C GLU A 79 1.50 -7.03 -9.40
N ILE A 80 0.30 -6.48 -9.20
CA ILE A 80 0.04 -5.04 -9.37
C ILE A 80 0.03 -4.42 -7.98
N HIS A 81 0.90 -3.43 -7.79
CA HIS A 81 1.01 -2.68 -6.54
C HIS A 81 0.37 -1.30 -6.69
N ILE A 82 -0.75 -1.08 -6.01
CA ILE A 82 -1.51 0.16 -6.07
C ILE A 82 -1.36 0.91 -4.76
N VAL A 83 -0.93 2.15 -4.83
CA VAL A 83 -0.96 3.10 -3.72
C VAL A 83 -1.47 4.43 -4.20
N SER A 84 -2.02 5.21 -3.28
CA SER A 84 -2.52 6.54 -3.57
C SER A 84 -2.16 7.51 -2.45
N ALA A 85 -2.12 8.78 -2.78
CA ALA A 85 -2.25 9.82 -1.78
C ALA A 85 -3.73 9.93 -1.31
N LEU A 86 -3.97 10.57 -0.18
CA LEU A 86 -5.32 10.82 0.35
C LEU A 86 -5.93 12.02 -0.36
N HIS A 87 -6.54 11.77 -1.52
CA HIS A 87 -7.15 12.82 -2.32
C HIS A 87 -8.41 13.39 -1.62
N PRO A 88 -8.61 14.73 -1.57
CA PRO A 88 -9.76 15.32 -0.89
C PRO A 88 -11.11 14.93 -1.49
N ASP A 89 -11.21 14.86 -2.82
CA ASP A 89 -12.49 14.81 -3.53
C ASP A 89 -12.77 13.51 -4.27
N LYS A 90 -11.79 12.59 -4.40
CA LYS A 90 -12.05 11.31 -5.08
C LYS A 90 -12.84 10.39 -4.16
N PRO A 91 -14.03 9.92 -4.58
CA PRO A 91 -14.86 9.03 -3.77
C PRO A 91 -14.25 7.62 -3.70
N PHE A 92 -14.69 6.83 -2.72
CA PHE A 92 -14.25 5.44 -2.54
C PHE A 92 -14.46 4.59 -3.80
N GLU A 93 -15.53 4.85 -4.55
CA GLU A 93 -15.85 4.17 -5.81
C GLU A 93 -14.74 4.30 -6.86
N TYR A 94 -14.01 5.42 -6.90
CA TYR A 94 -12.86 5.60 -7.77
C TYR A 94 -11.79 4.53 -7.50
N TYR A 95 -11.40 4.35 -6.24
CA TYR A 95 -10.40 3.38 -5.81
C TYR A 95 -10.87 1.93 -6.01
N LEU A 96 -12.13 1.66 -5.68
CA LEU A 96 -12.77 0.36 -5.85
C LEU A 96 -12.82 -0.06 -7.33
N ASN A 97 -13.15 0.89 -8.22
CA ASN A 97 -13.20 0.64 -9.66
C ASN A 97 -11.82 0.31 -10.24
N VAL A 98 -10.75 0.93 -9.73
CA VAL A 98 -9.39 0.56 -10.14
C VAL A 98 -9.09 -0.90 -9.81
N VAL A 99 -9.39 -1.35 -8.59
CA VAL A 99 -9.20 -2.77 -8.21
C VAL A 99 -9.97 -3.70 -9.12
N LYS A 100 -11.24 -3.38 -9.42
CA LYS A 100 -12.10 -4.16 -10.35
C LYS A 100 -11.51 -4.20 -11.77
N GLN A 101 -11.02 -3.06 -12.28
CA GLN A 101 -10.38 -2.99 -13.61
C GLN A 101 -9.13 -3.85 -13.68
N VAL A 102 -8.26 -3.77 -12.65
CA VAL A 102 -7.07 -4.63 -12.56
C VAL A 102 -7.45 -6.10 -12.54
N ARG A 103 -8.39 -6.50 -11.70
CA ARG A 103 -8.85 -7.90 -11.62
C ARG A 103 -9.43 -8.40 -12.92
N LYS A 104 -10.21 -7.57 -13.62
CA LYS A 104 -10.77 -7.89 -14.94
C LYS A 104 -9.69 -8.05 -16.01
N ALA A 105 -8.71 -7.14 -16.03
CA ALA A 105 -7.65 -7.12 -17.05
C ALA A 105 -6.58 -8.20 -16.81
N LEU A 106 -6.29 -8.54 -15.55
CA LEU A 106 -5.21 -9.41 -15.10
C LEU A 106 -5.72 -10.40 -14.03
N PRO A 107 -6.53 -11.42 -14.41
CA PRO A 107 -7.23 -12.29 -13.46
C PRO A 107 -6.32 -13.09 -12.52
N GLN A 108 -5.09 -13.38 -12.94
CA GLN A 108 -4.15 -14.24 -12.21
C GLN A 108 -3.11 -13.47 -11.39
N VAL A 109 -3.09 -12.15 -11.51
CA VAL A 109 -2.07 -11.31 -10.85
C VAL A 109 -2.52 -10.95 -9.43
N ASP A 110 -1.61 -11.01 -8.47
CA ASP A 110 -1.89 -10.52 -7.11
C ASP A 110 -2.09 -9.00 -7.11
N ILE A 111 -3.12 -8.55 -6.41
CA ILE A 111 -3.39 -7.12 -6.21
C ILE A 111 -3.00 -6.75 -4.80
N LYS A 112 -1.88 -6.07 -4.67
CA LYS A 112 -1.46 -5.44 -3.42
C LYS A 112 -1.88 -3.98 -3.46
N ALA A 113 -2.86 -3.60 -2.66
CA ALA A 113 -3.43 -2.26 -2.76
C ALA A 113 -3.77 -1.67 -1.40
N PHE A 114 -3.57 -0.39 -1.31
CA PHE A 114 -3.94 0.51 -0.24
C PHE A 114 -3.33 0.20 1.12
N THR A 115 -2.57 1.16 1.62
CA THR A 115 -1.97 1.11 2.95
C THR A 115 -3.07 1.16 4.03
N PRO A 116 -2.79 0.75 5.28
CA PRO A 116 -3.74 0.95 6.38
C PRO A 116 -4.21 2.39 6.54
N VAL A 117 -3.39 3.37 6.16
CA VAL A 117 -3.79 4.80 6.21
C VAL A 117 -4.89 5.10 5.18
N GLU A 118 -4.78 4.54 3.97
CA GLU A 118 -5.81 4.67 2.94
C GLU A 118 -7.09 3.92 3.34
N ILE A 119 -6.98 2.75 3.95
CA ILE A 119 -8.15 1.99 4.45
C ILE A 119 -8.91 2.78 5.52
N VAL A 120 -8.19 3.40 6.47
CA VAL A 120 -8.81 4.28 7.49
C VAL A 120 -9.48 5.49 6.82
N HIS A 121 -8.85 6.08 5.82
CA HIS A 121 -9.45 7.17 5.05
C HIS A 121 -10.74 6.74 4.32
N PHE A 122 -10.74 5.56 3.70
CA PHE A 122 -11.94 5.01 3.05
C PHE A 122 -13.06 4.71 4.04
N SER A 123 -12.73 4.21 5.23
CA SER A 123 -13.68 4.00 6.32
C SER A 123 -14.36 5.32 6.71
N GLN A 124 -13.57 6.39 6.88
CA GLN A 124 -14.08 7.72 7.24
C GLN A 124 -14.96 8.34 6.16
N MET A 125 -14.57 8.22 4.87
CA MET A 125 -15.34 8.84 3.78
C MET A 125 -16.63 8.10 3.44
N THR A 126 -16.74 6.81 3.80
CA THR A 126 -17.93 5.98 3.50
C THR A 126 -18.82 5.73 4.70
N ASP A 127 -18.41 6.18 5.89
CA ASP A 127 -19.07 5.84 7.18
C ASP A 127 -19.21 4.32 7.39
N LYS A 128 -18.25 3.54 6.85
CA LYS A 128 -18.17 2.08 7.00
C LYS A 128 -17.06 1.70 7.96
N SER A 129 -17.21 0.58 8.64
CA SER A 129 -16.13 0.01 9.43
C SER A 129 -14.93 -0.39 8.55
N ILE A 130 -13.73 -0.43 9.14
CA ILE A 130 -12.52 -0.96 8.50
C ILE A 130 -12.77 -2.37 7.92
N LYS A 131 -13.53 -3.20 8.64
CA LYS A 131 -13.87 -4.55 8.20
C LYS A 131 -14.67 -4.53 6.90
N GLU A 132 -15.76 -3.75 6.84
CA GLU A 132 -16.60 -3.65 5.65
C GLU A 132 -15.82 -3.13 4.45
N VAL A 133 -14.98 -2.12 4.63
CA VAL A 133 -14.11 -1.59 3.55
C VAL A 133 -13.19 -2.70 3.02
N LEU A 134 -12.54 -3.45 3.91
CA LEU A 134 -11.65 -4.55 3.53
C LEU A 134 -12.40 -5.68 2.82
N GLU A 135 -13.60 -6.04 3.28
CA GLU A 135 -14.45 -7.06 2.65
C GLU A 135 -14.87 -6.64 1.24
N ILE A 136 -15.27 -5.37 1.04
CA ILE A 136 -15.61 -4.82 -0.28
C ILE A 136 -14.40 -4.88 -1.23
N LEU A 137 -13.23 -4.46 -0.77
CA LEU A 137 -12.01 -4.49 -1.56
C LEU A 137 -11.57 -5.93 -1.88
N GLN A 138 -11.68 -6.85 -0.92
CA GLN A 138 -11.37 -8.27 -1.11
C GLN A 138 -12.28 -8.91 -2.15
N GLN A 139 -13.59 -8.63 -2.10
CA GLN A 139 -14.55 -9.08 -3.11
C GLN A 139 -14.26 -8.51 -4.49
N ALA A 140 -13.71 -7.29 -4.57
CA ALA A 140 -13.26 -6.70 -5.83
C ALA A 140 -11.96 -7.32 -6.37
N GLY A 141 -11.23 -8.08 -5.54
CA GLY A 141 -10.02 -8.78 -5.95
C GLY A 141 -8.74 -8.41 -5.22
N LEU A 142 -8.81 -7.61 -4.14
CA LEU A 142 -7.65 -7.31 -3.29
C LEU A 142 -7.04 -8.59 -2.72
N SER A 143 -5.72 -8.77 -2.84
CA SER A 143 -4.98 -9.93 -2.34
C SER A 143 -4.18 -9.64 -1.07
N SER A 144 -3.64 -8.44 -0.95
CA SER A 144 -2.81 -8.05 0.19
C SER A 144 -2.73 -6.53 0.38
N LEU A 145 -2.31 -6.08 1.56
CA LEU A 145 -2.06 -4.67 1.86
C LEU A 145 -0.56 -4.39 1.93
N PRO A 146 -0.07 -3.28 1.35
CA PRO A 146 1.27 -2.77 1.63
C PRO A 146 1.35 -2.20 3.04
N GLY A 147 2.51 -2.28 3.66
CA GLY A 147 2.72 -1.88 5.05
C GLY A 147 3.06 -0.40 5.25
N GLY A 148 2.88 0.43 4.24
CA GLY A 148 3.15 1.86 4.32
C GLY A 148 2.28 2.59 5.36
N GLY A 149 2.71 3.78 5.75
CA GLY A 149 2.01 4.60 6.73
C GLY A 149 2.23 4.20 8.19
N ALA A 150 2.89 3.07 8.47
CA ALA A 150 3.35 2.76 9.83
C ALA A 150 4.32 3.83 10.31
N GLU A 151 5.26 4.20 9.48
CA GLU A 151 6.38 5.11 9.75
C GLU A 151 7.08 4.72 11.06
N ILE A 152 6.53 5.14 12.17
CA ILE A 152 6.86 4.68 13.51
C ILE A 152 5.57 4.52 14.33
N LEU A 153 5.46 3.47 15.13
CA LEU A 153 4.28 3.19 15.94
C LEU A 153 4.38 3.87 17.33
N SER A 154 4.54 5.20 17.30
CA SER A 154 4.58 6.07 18.47
C SER A 154 3.83 7.36 18.12
N ASP A 155 2.66 7.56 18.72
CA ASP A 155 1.79 8.70 18.39
C ASP A 155 2.49 10.03 18.66
N ARG A 156 3.30 10.16 19.72
CA ARG A 156 4.14 11.33 19.99
C ARG A 156 5.04 11.73 18.82
N VAL A 157 5.62 10.75 18.13
CA VAL A 157 6.48 11.00 16.96
C VAL A 157 5.61 11.23 15.71
N ARG A 158 4.52 10.47 15.56
CA ARG A 158 3.58 10.60 14.44
C ARG A 158 2.97 11.99 14.35
N GLU A 159 2.66 12.62 15.49
CA GLU A 159 2.17 14.01 15.56
C GLU A 159 3.14 15.02 14.90
N ILE A 160 4.44 14.70 14.88
CA ILE A 160 5.46 15.56 14.26
C ILE A 160 5.63 15.24 12.77
N ILE A 161 5.77 13.93 12.43
CA ILE A 161 6.18 13.53 11.09
C ILE A 161 5.02 13.21 10.13
N CYS A 162 3.83 12.88 10.67
CA CYS A 162 2.65 12.53 9.87
C CYS A 162 1.33 12.80 10.62
N PRO A 163 1.08 14.06 11.05
CA PRO A 163 0.02 14.41 12.03
C PRO A 163 -1.40 14.10 11.56
N LYS A 164 -1.63 14.03 10.25
CA LYS A 164 -2.96 13.75 9.67
C LYS A 164 -3.13 12.33 9.15
N LYS A 165 -2.16 11.45 9.39
CA LYS A 165 -2.32 10.01 9.09
C LYS A 165 -3.08 9.30 10.21
N ALA A 166 -3.52 8.09 9.91
CA ALA A 166 -4.10 7.18 10.91
C ALA A 166 -3.22 7.10 12.16
N THR A 167 -3.83 7.03 13.33
CA THR A 167 -3.13 6.81 14.60
C THR A 167 -2.49 5.42 14.64
N THR A 168 -1.57 5.20 15.57
CA THR A 168 -0.99 3.86 15.82
C THR A 168 -2.07 2.81 16.06
N ALA A 169 -3.09 3.13 16.85
CA ALA A 169 -4.21 2.23 17.15
C ALA A 169 -5.01 1.87 15.88
N GLN A 170 -5.38 2.85 15.06
CA GLN A 170 -6.11 2.63 13.82
C GLN A 170 -5.29 1.82 12.81
N TRP A 171 -3.99 2.08 12.71
CA TRP A 171 -3.10 1.33 11.81
C TRP A 171 -3.03 -0.15 12.22
N ILE A 172 -2.83 -0.42 13.53
CA ILE A 172 -2.77 -1.78 14.08
C ILE A 172 -4.12 -2.49 13.94
N GLU A 173 -5.23 -1.80 14.19
CA GLU A 173 -6.57 -2.35 14.02
C GLU A 173 -6.81 -2.79 12.57
N THR A 174 -6.41 -1.97 11.61
CA THR A 174 -6.52 -2.28 10.18
C THR A 174 -5.75 -3.56 9.83
N ILE A 175 -4.50 -3.68 10.28
CA ILE A 175 -3.69 -4.88 10.05
C ILE A 175 -4.29 -6.12 10.71
N LYS A 176 -4.73 -6.01 11.96
CA LYS A 176 -5.37 -7.13 12.67
C LYS A 176 -6.66 -7.57 12.00
N THR A 177 -7.45 -6.62 11.51
CA THR A 177 -8.70 -6.91 10.78
C THR A 177 -8.41 -7.57 9.45
N ALA A 178 -7.42 -7.08 8.69
CA ALA A 178 -6.97 -7.71 7.46
C ALA A 178 -6.55 -9.17 7.69
N HIS A 179 -5.76 -9.45 8.73
CA HIS A 179 -5.35 -10.81 9.08
C HIS A 179 -6.54 -11.71 9.43
N LYS A 180 -7.55 -11.22 10.16
CA LYS A 180 -8.78 -11.98 10.47
C LYS A 180 -9.58 -12.35 9.20
N LEU A 181 -9.48 -11.53 8.16
CA LEU A 181 -10.09 -11.78 6.85
C LEU A 181 -9.20 -12.62 5.91
N GLY A 182 -8.03 -13.06 6.38
CA GLY A 182 -7.07 -13.81 5.57
C GLY A 182 -6.29 -12.98 4.57
N ILE A 183 -6.39 -11.64 4.62
CA ILE A 183 -5.63 -10.72 3.79
C ILE A 183 -4.21 -10.59 4.32
N ARG A 184 -3.22 -10.90 3.48
CA ARG A 184 -1.80 -10.80 3.83
C ARG A 184 -1.36 -9.33 3.88
N THR A 185 -0.40 -9.04 4.74
CA THR A 185 0.15 -7.69 4.88
C THR A 185 1.66 -7.73 5.04
N ASN A 186 2.31 -6.60 4.83
CA ASN A 186 3.67 -6.35 5.29
C ASN A 186 3.72 -5.05 6.13
N CYS A 187 4.83 -4.78 6.76
CA CYS A 187 5.05 -3.56 7.53
C CYS A 187 6.36 -2.90 7.08
N THR A 188 6.32 -1.60 6.90
CA THR A 188 7.49 -0.75 6.73
C THR A 188 7.66 0.12 7.96
N MET A 189 8.89 0.38 8.39
CA MET A 189 9.18 1.22 9.55
C MET A 189 10.39 2.10 9.27
N MET A 190 10.34 3.34 9.75
CA MET A 190 11.50 4.24 9.83
C MET A 190 12.25 4.00 11.13
N TYR A 191 13.59 4.05 11.10
CA TYR A 191 14.48 3.90 12.26
C TYR A 191 15.70 4.82 12.12
#